data_acd1b9eb0db371cc65abfa93d10e2265
#
_entry.id   acd1b9eb0db371cc65abfa93d10e2265
#
_cell.length_a   1.000
_cell.length_b   1.000
_cell.length_c   1.000
_cell.angle_alpha   90.00
_cell.angle_beta   90.00
_cell.angle_gamma   90.00
#
_symmetry.space_group_name_H-M   'P 1'
#
loop_
_entity.id
_entity.type
_entity.pdbx_description
1 polymer ?
#
loop_
_entity_poly.entity_id
_entity_poly.type
_entity_poly.pdbx_seq_one_letter_code
_entity_poly.pdbx_strand_id
1 'polypeptide(L)'
;MIIKADAKALEWRSYVELSQDPVGMQEIINNEDVHTNNQNRFDLPSRLISKVFLFRWIYRGSAWAYANDNDFKPTSSVPAYWENVIQKANEKYKVLIAYQDKLIRQAERRQVITLPTGREFLFDVSTNAKGEKYWDVKRIVNYINQGFGAEIMMLVRIILSRRLRKYDSKKALLNNTVHDDVQLDVVNDPELMYNICIELEESFKAVPKTFTQYFGREFITPIEGEVSFGKNVCDLVKFDRTKGKEQFYEN
;
A
#
# COMPACT_ATOMS: atom_id res chain seq x y z
N MET A 1 1.89 -25.30 -8.99
CA MET A 1 1.04 -24.58 -8.01
C MET A 1 1.43 -23.13 -8.02
N ILE A 2 0.46 -22.23 -7.89
CA ILE A 2 0.74 -20.80 -7.72
C ILE A 2 0.80 -20.47 -6.23
N ILE A 3 1.83 -19.75 -5.82
CA ILE A 3 1.90 -19.09 -4.52
C ILE A 3 1.99 -17.59 -4.79
N LYS A 4 1.12 -16.81 -4.15
CA LYS A 4 0.98 -15.38 -4.35
C LYS A 4 1.00 -14.66 -3.00
N ALA A 5 1.57 -13.48 -2.95
CA ALA A 5 1.40 -12.58 -1.81
C ALA A 5 1.09 -11.15 -2.25
N ASP A 6 0.06 -10.57 -1.67
CA ASP A 6 -0.28 -9.17 -1.79
C ASP A 6 0.26 -8.39 -0.59
N ALA A 7 0.83 -7.21 -0.83
CA ALA A 7 1.27 -6.34 0.25
C ALA A 7 0.07 -5.76 1.01
N LYS A 8 0.00 -6.00 2.32
CA LYS A 8 -1.11 -5.55 3.16
C LYS A 8 -1.13 -4.02 3.27
N ALA A 9 -2.17 -3.40 2.72
CA ALA A 9 -2.39 -1.95 2.77
C ALA A 9 -1.15 -1.12 2.38
N LEU A 10 -0.47 -1.48 1.28
CA LEU A 10 0.81 -0.89 0.86
C LEU A 10 0.74 0.64 0.76
N GLU A 11 -0.29 1.18 0.12
CA GLU A 11 -0.45 2.63 -0.07
C GLU A 11 -0.55 3.39 1.27
N TRP A 12 -1.28 2.82 2.24
CA TRP A 12 -1.38 3.38 3.58
C TRP A 12 -0.03 3.34 4.32
N ARG A 13 0.61 2.17 4.33
CA ARG A 13 1.92 1.96 4.97
C ARG A 13 3.01 2.84 4.34
N SER A 14 2.98 3.01 3.02
CA SER A 14 3.91 3.88 2.28
C SER A 14 3.76 5.35 2.71
N TYR A 15 2.53 5.85 2.80
CA TYR A 15 2.31 7.23 3.23
C TYR A 15 2.63 7.46 4.70
N VAL A 16 2.29 6.52 5.56
CA VAL A 16 2.64 6.60 6.98
C VAL A 16 4.17 6.61 7.15
N GLU A 17 4.90 5.76 6.42
CA GLU A 17 6.36 5.76 6.44
C GLU A 17 6.96 7.07 5.92
N LEU A 18 6.48 7.59 4.80
CA LEU A 18 6.99 8.82 4.21
C LEU A 18 6.70 10.05 5.07
N SER A 19 5.51 10.13 5.64
CA SER A 19 5.06 11.26 6.46
C SER A 19 5.52 11.20 7.90
N GLN A 20 5.79 9.99 8.42
CA GLN A 20 6.03 9.72 9.84
C GLN A 20 4.85 10.19 10.72
N ASP A 21 3.61 10.03 10.21
CA ASP A 21 2.41 10.40 10.98
C ASP A 21 2.27 9.49 12.21
N PRO A 22 2.30 10.04 13.43
CA PRO A 22 2.35 9.23 14.65
C PRO A 22 1.06 8.42 14.88
N VAL A 23 -0.09 8.93 14.43
CA VAL A 23 -1.38 8.22 14.57
C VAL A 23 -1.42 7.03 13.62
N GLY A 24 -1.11 7.26 12.34
CA GLY A 24 -1.03 6.18 11.36
C GLY A 24 0.02 5.13 11.72
N MET A 25 1.17 5.56 12.24
CA MET A 25 2.23 4.67 12.71
C MET A 25 1.75 3.78 13.86
N GLN A 26 1.10 4.38 14.87
CA GLN A 26 0.58 3.65 16.04
C GLN A 26 -0.48 2.61 15.64
N GLU A 27 -1.40 2.99 14.73
CA GLU A 27 -2.42 2.08 14.21
C GLU A 27 -1.79 0.86 13.50
N ILE A 28 -0.73 1.08 12.70
CA ILE A 28 -0.04 -0.01 12.00
C ILE A 28 0.71 -0.92 12.98
N ILE A 29 1.47 -0.35 13.92
CA ILE A 29 2.25 -1.12 14.90
C ILE A 29 1.34 -1.94 15.80
N ASN A 30 0.21 -1.38 16.23
CA ASN A 30 -0.78 -2.08 17.05
C ASN A 30 -1.65 -3.07 16.24
N ASN A 31 -1.45 -3.17 14.92
CA ASN A 31 -2.29 -3.97 14.02
C ASN A 31 -3.79 -3.67 14.16
N GLU A 32 -4.13 -2.39 14.31
CA GLU A 32 -5.51 -1.94 14.45
C GLU A 32 -6.28 -2.01 13.12
N ASP A 33 -7.60 -2.23 13.21
CA ASP A 33 -8.47 -2.08 12.03
C ASP A 33 -8.77 -0.60 11.79
N VAL A 34 -7.87 0.04 11.03
CA VAL A 34 -7.95 1.47 10.67
C VAL A 34 -9.31 1.84 10.07
N HIS A 35 -9.92 0.92 9.30
CA HIS A 35 -11.19 1.19 8.65
C HIS A 35 -12.35 1.20 9.64
N THR A 36 -12.38 0.30 10.61
CA THR A 36 -13.37 0.29 11.70
C THR A 36 -13.17 1.50 12.62
N ASN A 37 -11.92 1.82 12.96
CA ASN A 37 -11.61 2.99 13.78
C ASN A 37 -12.06 4.29 13.11
N ASN A 38 -11.81 4.42 11.80
CA ASN A 38 -12.22 5.58 11.02
C ASN A 38 -13.74 5.63 10.79
N GLN A 39 -14.40 4.47 10.59
CA GLN A 39 -15.85 4.40 10.53
C GLN A 39 -16.48 5.05 11.77
N ASN A 40 -16.06 4.63 12.95
CA ASN A 40 -16.58 5.13 14.23
C ASN A 40 -16.24 6.61 14.45
N ARG A 41 -15.00 7.00 14.17
CA ARG A 41 -14.53 8.37 14.40
C ARG A 41 -15.15 9.40 13.47
N PHE A 42 -15.45 9.02 12.23
CA PHE A 42 -15.96 9.92 11.20
C PHE A 42 -17.49 9.80 11.02
N ASP A 43 -18.16 8.95 11.80
CA ASP A 43 -19.59 8.65 11.72
C ASP A 43 -20.00 8.13 10.33
N LEU A 44 -19.19 7.22 9.76
CA LEU A 44 -19.49 6.63 8.46
C LEU A 44 -20.37 5.38 8.62
N PRO A 45 -21.27 5.10 7.64
CA PRO A 45 -22.30 4.08 7.78
C PRO A 45 -21.78 2.65 7.80
N SER A 46 -20.58 2.42 7.24
CA SER A 46 -20.00 1.08 7.20
C SER A 46 -18.48 1.12 7.09
N ARG A 47 -17.85 0.00 7.48
CA ARG A 47 -16.42 -0.24 7.32
C ARG A 47 -15.97 -0.16 5.84
N LEU A 48 -16.82 -0.61 4.91
CA LEU A 48 -16.54 -0.53 3.48
C LEU A 48 -16.47 0.93 3.00
N ILE A 49 -17.45 1.75 3.37
CA ILE A 49 -17.43 3.19 3.04
C ILE A 49 -16.22 3.87 3.66
N SER A 50 -15.87 3.53 4.90
CA SER A 50 -14.64 4.04 5.55
C SER A 50 -13.38 3.65 4.78
N LYS A 51 -13.30 2.40 4.32
CA LYS A 51 -12.16 1.92 3.51
C LYS A 51 -12.04 2.70 2.21
N VAL A 52 -13.11 2.78 1.43
CA VAL A 52 -13.08 3.49 0.14
C VAL A 52 -12.85 4.98 0.32
N PHE A 53 -13.42 5.58 1.39
CA PHE A 53 -13.16 6.98 1.75
C PHE A 53 -11.67 7.21 2.02
N LEU A 54 -11.03 6.41 2.88
CA LEU A 54 -9.62 6.56 3.24
C LEU A 54 -8.73 6.50 2.00
N PHE A 55 -8.94 5.53 1.11
CA PHE A 55 -8.17 5.38 -0.13
C PHE A 55 -8.30 6.58 -1.06
N ARG A 56 -9.47 7.20 -1.16
CA ARG A 56 -9.64 8.41 -1.98
C ARG A 56 -9.11 9.65 -1.27
N TRP A 57 -9.26 9.71 0.05
CA TRP A 57 -8.80 10.84 0.87
C TRP A 57 -7.28 10.99 0.83
N ILE A 58 -6.51 9.89 0.89
CA ILE A 58 -5.04 9.97 0.79
C ILE A 58 -4.55 10.53 -0.54
N TYR A 59 -5.39 10.53 -1.57
CA TYR A 59 -5.15 11.14 -2.89
C TYR A 59 -5.91 12.45 -3.09
N ARG A 60 -6.25 13.15 -2.01
CA ARG A 60 -6.92 14.45 -2.06
C ARG A 60 -8.28 14.40 -2.76
N GLY A 61 -9.10 13.38 -2.49
CA GLY A 61 -10.50 13.33 -2.92
C GLY A 61 -11.28 14.53 -2.41
N SER A 62 -12.04 15.20 -3.30
CA SER A 62 -12.82 16.39 -2.93
C SER A 62 -14.22 16.01 -2.42
N ALA A 63 -14.78 16.84 -1.56
CA ALA A 63 -16.14 16.69 -1.05
C ALA A 63 -17.19 16.61 -2.16
N TRP A 64 -17.01 17.39 -3.22
CA TRP A 64 -17.86 17.34 -4.41
C TRP A 64 -17.80 15.97 -5.09
N ALA A 65 -16.59 15.39 -5.21
CA ALA A 65 -16.42 14.07 -5.83
C ALA A 65 -17.13 12.97 -5.02
N TYR A 66 -17.02 12.98 -3.70
CA TYR A 66 -17.74 12.03 -2.83
C TYR A 66 -19.26 12.20 -2.98
N ALA A 67 -19.77 13.43 -2.87
CA ALA A 67 -21.20 13.70 -2.95
C ALA A 67 -21.85 13.29 -4.29
N ASN A 68 -21.06 13.22 -5.38
CA ASN A 68 -21.55 12.87 -6.71
C ASN A 68 -21.21 11.43 -7.15
N ASP A 69 -20.49 10.69 -6.36
CA ASP A 69 -20.10 9.31 -6.64
C ASP A 69 -21.20 8.31 -6.22
N ASN A 70 -21.43 7.30 -7.05
CA ASN A 70 -22.52 6.34 -6.82
C ASN A 70 -22.36 5.50 -5.55
N ASP A 71 -21.12 5.23 -5.12
CA ASP A 71 -20.83 4.47 -3.91
C ASP A 71 -21.10 5.29 -2.64
N PHE A 72 -20.95 6.63 -2.72
CA PHE A 72 -21.05 7.54 -1.58
C PHE A 72 -22.39 8.29 -1.48
N LYS A 73 -23.09 8.48 -2.61
CA LYS A 73 -24.42 9.12 -2.65
C LYS A 73 -25.44 8.53 -1.66
N PRO A 74 -25.52 7.20 -1.45
CA PRO A 74 -26.43 6.63 -0.47
C PRO A 74 -26.15 7.11 0.96
N THR A 75 -24.91 7.48 1.26
CA THR A 75 -24.52 8.06 2.55
C THR A 75 -24.89 9.53 2.62
N SER A 76 -24.45 10.32 1.63
CA SER A 76 -24.84 11.73 1.49
C SER A 76 -24.50 12.26 0.08
N SER A 77 -25.46 12.92 -0.54
CA SER A 77 -25.29 13.71 -1.77
C SER A 77 -24.92 15.18 -1.50
N VAL A 78 -24.72 15.56 -0.23
CA VAL A 78 -24.43 16.94 0.18
C VAL A 78 -22.92 17.14 0.37
N PRO A 79 -22.27 18.01 -0.41
CA PRO A 79 -20.82 18.26 -0.27
C PRO A 79 -20.40 18.67 1.13
N ALA A 80 -21.17 19.50 1.84
CA ALA A 80 -20.85 19.95 3.20
C ALA A 80 -20.71 18.80 4.22
N TYR A 81 -21.44 17.70 4.05
CA TYR A 81 -21.25 16.50 4.84
C TYR A 81 -19.82 15.94 4.65
N TRP A 82 -19.39 15.81 3.41
CA TRP A 82 -18.08 15.28 3.08
C TRP A 82 -16.93 16.23 3.43
N GLU A 83 -17.16 17.54 3.40
CA GLU A 83 -16.21 18.53 3.93
C GLU A 83 -15.93 18.29 5.40
N ASN A 84 -16.98 18.04 6.21
CA ASN A 84 -16.83 17.71 7.62
C ASN A 84 -16.05 16.39 7.83
N VAL A 85 -16.38 15.34 7.05
CA VAL A 85 -15.64 14.06 7.12
C VAL A 85 -14.17 14.21 6.75
N ILE A 86 -13.88 14.96 5.68
CA ILE A 86 -12.51 15.28 5.27
C ILE A 86 -11.78 16.05 6.37
N GLN A 87 -12.44 17.03 7.00
CA GLN A 87 -11.85 17.80 8.10
C GLN A 87 -11.50 16.90 9.28
N LYS A 88 -12.40 16.03 9.73
CA LYS A 88 -12.14 15.03 10.80
C LYS A 88 -10.93 14.15 10.47
N ALA A 89 -10.78 13.71 9.19
CA ALA A 89 -9.65 12.92 8.74
C ALA A 89 -8.35 13.74 8.74
N ASN A 90 -8.38 14.99 8.28
CA ASN A 90 -7.23 15.89 8.29
C ASN A 90 -6.75 16.20 9.72
N GLU A 91 -7.66 16.36 10.66
CA GLU A 91 -7.35 16.56 12.08
C GLU A 91 -6.73 15.31 12.71
N LYS A 92 -7.23 14.13 12.35
CA LYS A 92 -6.68 12.85 12.85
C LYS A 92 -5.26 12.63 12.33
N TYR A 93 -5.02 12.78 11.03
CA TYR A 93 -3.77 12.50 10.36
C TYR A 93 -3.05 13.80 9.92
N LYS A 94 -2.94 14.73 10.85
CA LYS A 94 -2.44 16.10 10.57
C LYS A 94 -1.01 16.14 10.04
N VAL A 95 -0.15 15.21 10.47
CA VAL A 95 1.25 15.14 10.03
C VAL A 95 1.33 14.63 8.60
N LEU A 96 0.51 13.65 8.23
CA LEU A 96 0.41 13.16 6.86
C LEU A 96 -0.06 14.27 5.91
N ILE A 97 -1.08 15.03 6.30
CA ILE A 97 -1.56 16.17 5.49
C ILE A 97 -0.50 17.26 5.34
N ALA A 98 0.19 17.61 6.43
CA ALA A 98 1.29 18.58 6.38
C ALA A 98 2.44 18.12 5.47
N TYR A 99 2.73 16.81 5.47
CA TYR A 99 3.71 16.20 4.56
C TYR A 99 3.26 16.33 3.09
N GLN A 100 2.01 16.03 2.77
CA GLN A 100 1.48 16.21 1.42
C GLN A 100 1.56 17.68 0.95
N ASP A 101 1.21 18.62 1.83
CA ASP A 101 1.32 20.06 1.53
C ASP A 101 2.77 20.48 1.28
N LYS A 102 3.73 19.87 2.00
CA LYS A 102 5.16 20.08 1.73
C LYS A 102 5.56 19.55 0.35
N LEU A 103 5.08 18.38 -0.06
CA LEU A 103 5.35 17.81 -1.39
C LEU A 103 4.80 18.73 -2.50
N ILE A 104 3.57 19.23 -2.36
CA ILE A 104 2.94 20.13 -3.32
C ILE A 104 3.78 21.40 -3.46
N ARG A 105 4.11 22.06 -2.35
CA ARG A 105 4.98 23.27 -2.38
C ARG A 105 6.37 22.98 -2.96
N GLN A 106 6.91 21.80 -2.77
CA GLN A 106 8.20 21.41 -3.37
C GLN A 106 8.08 21.25 -4.89
N ALA A 107 7.02 20.59 -5.38
CA ALA A 107 6.74 20.48 -6.81
C ALA A 107 6.56 21.86 -7.47
N GLU A 108 5.78 22.75 -6.84
CA GLU A 108 5.56 24.13 -7.32
C GLU A 108 6.85 24.95 -7.45
N ARG A 109 7.80 24.75 -6.53
CA ARG A 109 9.04 25.55 -6.49
C ARG A 109 10.18 24.97 -7.30
N ARG A 110 10.31 23.64 -7.31
CA ARG A 110 11.49 22.93 -7.84
C ARG A 110 11.18 22.04 -9.02
N GLN A 111 9.91 21.76 -9.28
CA GLN A 111 9.45 20.81 -10.31
C GLN A 111 9.98 19.39 -10.13
N VAL A 112 10.62 19.10 -9.00
CA VAL A 112 11.21 17.80 -8.68
C VAL A 112 10.96 17.43 -7.22
N ILE A 113 10.63 16.17 -7.00
CA ILE A 113 10.56 15.54 -5.67
C ILE A 113 11.43 14.31 -5.69
N THR A 114 12.35 14.21 -4.73
CA THR A 114 13.26 13.06 -4.57
C THR A 114 12.74 12.17 -3.44
N LEU A 115 12.55 10.89 -3.71
CA LEU A 115 12.23 9.87 -2.71
C LEU A 115 13.46 9.53 -1.83
N PRO A 116 13.25 8.89 -0.67
CA PRO A 116 14.34 8.45 0.20
C PRO A 116 15.37 7.54 -0.47
N THR A 117 14.99 6.84 -1.51
CA THR A 117 15.83 5.97 -2.34
C THR A 117 16.73 6.72 -3.32
N GLY A 118 16.52 8.03 -3.47
CA GLY A 118 17.19 8.87 -4.48
C GLY A 118 16.44 8.96 -5.82
N ARG A 119 15.32 8.25 -5.98
CA ARG A 119 14.50 8.37 -7.20
C ARG A 119 13.84 9.73 -7.26
N GLU A 120 13.90 10.36 -8.43
CA GLU A 120 13.32 11.67 -8.69
C GLU A 120 12.06 11.56 -9.54
N PHE A 121 11.05 12.38 -9.17
CA PHE A 121 9.83 12.59 -9.93
C PHE A 121 9.78 14.03 -10.39
N LEU A 122 9.62 14.22 -11.69
CA LEU A 122 9.47 15.54 -12.32
C LEU A 122 7.98 15.85 -12.48
N PHE A 123 7.64 17.10 -12.18
CA PHE A 123 6.26 17.58 -12.26
C PHE A 123 6.20 18.86 -13.09
N ASP A 124 5.25 18.90 -14.02
CA ASP A 124 4.94 20.04 -14.85
C ASP A 124 3.58 20.63 -14.50
N VAL A 125 3.40 21.89 -14.83
CA VAL A 125 2.12 22.59 -14.76
C VAL A 125 1.15 21.94 -15.76
N SER A 126 -0.02 21.55 -15.29
CA SER A 126 -1.12 21.04 -16.12
C SER A 126 -1.93 22.20 -16.70
N THR A 127 -2.64 21.94 -17.80
CA THR A 127 -3.53 22.92 -18.43
C THR A 127 -4.93 22.31 -18.50
N ASN A 128 -5.95 23.02 -18.01
CA ASN A 128 -7.33 22.57 -18.08
C ASN A 128 -7.96 22.86 -19.46
N ALA A 129 -9.20 22.39 -19.67
CA ALA A 129 -9.92 22.59 -20.94
C ALA A 129 -10.16 24.06 -21.32
N LYS A 130 -10.03 25.00 -20.38
CA LYS A 130 -10.14 26.45 -20.60
C LYS A 130 -8.79 27.12 -20.89
N GLY A 131 -7.70 26.36 -20.94
CA GLY A 131 -6.34 26.86 -21.13
C GLY A 131 -5.69 27.43 -19.86
N GLU A 132 -6.31 27.29 -18.68
CA GLU A 132 -5.77 27.77 -17.42
C GLU A 132 -4.72 26.80 -16.87
N LYS A 133 -3.61 27.33 -16.43
CA LYS A 133 -2.50 26.56 -15.84
C LYS A 133 -2.77 26.29 -14.37
N TYR A 134 -2.53 25.07 -13.93
CA TYR A 134 -2.66 24.66 -12.52
C TYR A 134 -1.71 23.52 -12.17
N TRP A 135 -1.42 23.36 -10.89
CA TRP A 135 -0.71 22.19 -10.37
C TRP A 135 -1.70 21.08 -10.03
N ASP A 136 -1.54 19.92 -10.66
CA ASP A 136 -2.35 18.75 -10.34
C ASP A 136 -1.88 18.12 -9.03
N VAL A 137 -2.43 18.60 -7.92
CA VAL A 137 -2.08 18.16 -6.57
C VAL A 137 -2.34 16.66 -6.37
N LYS A 138 -3.38 16.10 -7.03
CA LYS A 138 -3.70 14.68 -6.94
C LYS A 138 -2.62 13.84 -7.60
N ARG A 139 -2.14 14.26 -8.77
CA ARG A 139 -1.03 13.62 -9.48
C ARG A 139 0.24 13.65 -8.65
N ILE A 140 0.56 14.78 -8.02
CA ILE A 140 1.76 14.93 -7.19
C ILE A 140 1.74 13.92 -6.04
N VAL A 141 0.69 13.93 -5.21
CA VAL A 141 0.61 13.05 -4.05
C VAL A 141 0.52 11.58 -4.42
N ASN A 142 -0.20 11.26 -5.53
CA ASN A 142 -0.34 9.89 -6.02
C ASN A 142 1.01 9.31 -6.48
N TYR A 143 1.74 10.03 -7.34
CA TYR A 143 3.01 9.55 -7.90
C TYR A 143 4.07 9.29 -6.82
N ILE A 144 4.13 10.13 -5.80
CA ILE A 144 5.06 9.94 -4.69
C ILE A 144 4.70 8.70 -3.88
N ASN A 145 3.42 8.50 -3.55
CA ASN A 145 3.01 7.34 -2.77
C ASN A 145 3.14 6.02 -3.55
N GLN A 146 2.60 5.98 -4.75
CA GLN A 146 2.67 4.77 -5.58
C GLN A 146 4.10 4.46 -6.00
N GLY A 147 4.89 5.50 -6.29
CA GLY A 147 6.31 5.33 -6.61
C GLY A 147 7.09 4.72 -5.45
N PHE A 148 6.86 5.19 -4.22
CA PHE A 148 7.50 4.62 -3.04
C PHE A 148 7.01 3.19 -2.75
N GLY A 149 5.72 2.93 -2.91
CA GLY A 149 5.16 1.57 -2.82
C GLY A 149 5.81 0.60 -3.83
N ALA A 150 6.00 1.05 -5.07
CA ALA A 150 6.69 0.25 -6.08
C ALA A 150 8.15 -0.06 -5.69
N GLU A 151 8.86 0.87 -5.06
CA GLU A 151 10.23 0.64 -4.56
C GLU A 151 10.26 -0.35 -3.39
N ILE A 152 9.27 -0.30 -2.49
CA ILE A 152 9.08 -1.31 -1.44
C ILE A 152 8.93 -2.69 -2.09
N MET A 153 8.07 -2.82 -3.10
CA MET A 153 7.88 -4.09 -3.82
C MET A 153 9.12 -4.56 -4.57
N MET A 154 9.92 -3.64 -5.10
CA MET A 154 11.24 -4.00 -5.68
C MET A 154 12.18 -4.58 -4.63
N LEU A 155 12.19 -4.05 -3.40
CA LEU A 155 12.96 -4.63 -2.30
C LEU A 155 12.44 -6.02 -1.91
N VAL A 156 11.12 -6.20 -1.80
CA VAL A 156 10.52 -7.53 -1.56
C VAL A 156 11.02 -8.54 -2.59
N ARG A 157 10.99 -8.18 -3.88
CA ARG A 157 11.48 -9.05 -4.97
C ARG A 157 12.96 -9.39 -4.83
N ILE A 158 13.79 -8.41 -4.53
CA ILE A 158 15.25 -8.60 -4.37
C ILE A 158 15.52 -9.52 -3.17
N ILE A 159 14.85 -9.29 -2.06
CA ILE A 159 15.00 -10.10 -0.85
C ILE A 159 14.54 -11.53 -1.13
N LEU A 160 13.35 -11.69 -1.70
CA LEU A 160 12.79 -13.00 -2.05
C LEU A 160 13.70 -13.75 -3.04
N SER A 161 14.13 -13.10 -4.11
CA SER A 161 15.04 -13.71 -5.09
C SER A 161 16.33 -14.24 -4.43
N ARG A 162 16.88 -13.53 -3.43
CA ARG A 162 18.05 -13.98 -2.67
C ARG A 162 17.72 -15.17 -1.78
N ARG A 163 16.56 -15.18 -1.13
CA ARG A 163 16.09 -16.27 -0.26
C ARG A 163 15.81 -17.54 -1.05
N LEU A 164 15.32 -17.40 -2.29
CA LEU A 164 15.02 -18.53 -3.18
C LEU A 164 16.28 -19.22 -3.71
N ARG A 165 17.48 -18.63 -3.66
CA ARG A 165 18.72 -19.24 -4.17
C ARG A 165 19.08 -20.58 -3.53
N LYS A 166 18.57 -20.90 -2.36
CA LYS A 166 18.77 -22.18 -1.68
C LYS A 166 17.89 -23.32 -2.21
N TYR A 167 16.90 -22.99 -3.04
CA TYR A 167 15.98 -23.93 -3.66
C TYR A 167 16.34 -24.15 -5.12
N ASP A 168 15.97 -25.33 -5.65
CA ASP A 168 16.08 -25.61 -7.08
C ASP A 168 15.13 -24.70 -7.87
N SER A 169 15.67 -23.91 -8.79
CA SER A 169 14.88 -23.00 -9.62
C SER A 169 13.89 -23.69 -10.55
N LYS A 170 14.04 -25.00 -10.79
CA LYS A 170 13.06 -25.82 -11.51
C LYS A 170 11.87 -26.21 -10.63
N LYS A 171 11.98 -26.05 -9.32
CA LYS A 171 10.94 -26.41 -8.35
C LYS A 171 10.22 -25.20 -7.76
N ALA A 172 10.88 -24.04 -7.69
CA ALA A 172 10.29 -22.80 -7.20
C ALA A 172 10.84 -21.60 -8.00
N LEU A 173 9.98 -20.93 -8.74
CA LEU A 173 10.35 -19.83 -9.63
C LEU A 173 9.50 -18.60 -9.33
N LEU A 174 10.15 -17.47 -9.06
CA LEU A 174 9.51 -16.16 -9.09
C LEU A 174 9.20 -15.80 -10.54
N ASN A 175 7.90 -15.82 -10.91
CA ASN A 175 7.49 -15.69 -12.31
C ASN A 175 6.87 -14.34 -12.63
N ASN A 176 6.21 -13.68 -11.67
CA ASN A 176 5.51 -12.43 -11.94
C ASN A 176 5.47 -11.50 -10.73
N THR A 177 5.29 -10.21 -10.99
CA THR A 177 4.93 -9.18 -10.01
C THR A 177 3.98 -8.21 -10.66
N VAL A 178 2.82 -7.99 -10.04
CA VAL A 178 1.78 -7.09 -10.56
C VAL A 178 1.39 -6.12 -9.44
N HIS A 179 1.71 -4.84 -9.62
CA HIS A 179 1.49 -3.80 -8.61
C HIS A 179 2.09 -4.14 -7.24
N ASP A 180 1.27 -4.54 -6.30
CA ASP A 180 1.57 -4.87 -4.91
C ASP A 180 1.61 -6.38 -4.65
N ASP A 181 1.52 -7.19 -5.70
CA ASP A 181 1.60 -8.64 -5.58
C ASP A 181 2.89 -9.24 -6.16
N VAL A 182 3.26 -10.39 -5.59
CA VAL A 182 4.38 -11.23 -6.04
C VAL A 182 3.87 -12.64 -6.23
N GLN A 183 4.19 -13.26 -7.39
CA GLN A 183 3.72 -14.58 -7.77
C GLN A 183 4.88 -15.54 -8.05
N LEU A 184 4.74 -16.76 -7.53
CA LEU A 184 5.68 -17.84 -7.76
C LEU A 184 4.96 -19.05 -8.37
N ASP A 185 5.67 -19.73 -9.27
CA ASP A 185 5.32 -21.07 -9.70
C ASP A 185 6.14 -22.09 -8.90
N VAL A 186 5.46 -23.01 -8.23
CA VAL A 186 6.07 -23.97 -7.31
C VAL A 186 5.55 -25.36 -7.62
N VAL A 187 6.41 -26.37 -7.64
CA VAL A 187 5.96 -27.77 -7.81
C VAL A 187 5.03 -28.16 -6.66
N ASN A 188 4.12 -29.10 -6.93
CA ASN A 188 3.16 -29.58 -5.93
C ASN A 188 3.86 -30.52 -4.92
N ASP A 189 4.61 -29.90 -4.02
CA ASP A 189 5.30 -30.53 -2.89
C ASP A 189 4.93 -29.76 -1.62
N PRO A 190 4.12 -30.35 -0.70
CA PRO A 190 3.61 -29.65 0.48
C PRO A 190 4.67 -29.05 1.38
N GLU A 191 5.81 -29.72 1.54
CA GLU A 191 6.91 -29.20 2.37
C GLU A 191 7.61 -28.01 1.70
N LEU A 192 7.88 -28.09 0.40
CA LEU A 192 8.44 -26.98 -0.36
C LEU A 192 7.47 -25.80 -0.38
N MET A 193 6.18 -26.03 -0.66
CA MET A 193 5.17 -24.98 -0.68
C MET A 193 5.07 -24.24 0.65
N TYR A 194 5.07 -24.97 1.78
CA TYR A 194 5.09 -24.37 3.11
C TYR A 194 6.32 -23.50 3.30
N ASN A 195 7.50 -24.00 2.98
CA ASN A 195 8.75 -23.26 3.10
C ASN A 195 8.75 -22.00 2.22
N ILE A 196 8.25 -22.08 0.98
CA ILE A 196 8.16 -20.93 0.07
C ILE A 196 7.19 -19.86 0.60
N CYS A 197 6.04 -20.26 1.17
CA CYS A 197 5.13 -19.33 1.82
C CYS A 197 5.81 -18.58 2.98
N ILE A 198 6.58 -19.27 3.80
CA ILE A 198 7.38 -18.64 4.87
C ILE A 198 8.42 -17.68 4.32
N GLU A 199 9.19 -18.08 3.28
CA GLU A 199 10.18 -17.19 2.66
C GLU A 199 9.54 -15.91 2.11
N LEU A 200 8.33 -16.04 1.59
CA LEU A 200 7.58 -14.90 1.05
C LEU A 200 7.15 -13.95 2.18
N GLU A 201 6.53 -14.45 3.26
CA GLU A 201 6.20 -13.62 4.43
C GLU A 201 7.44 -12.92 5.02
N GLU A 202 8.53 -13.67 5.22
CA GLU A 202 9.77 -13.13 5.78
C GLU A 202 10.45 -12.12 4.84
N SER A 203 10.19 -12.19 3.53
CA SER A 203 10.70 -11.21 2.57
C SER A 203 10.04 -9.84 2.75
N PHE A 204 8.74 -9.80 3.00
CA PHE A 204 8.04 -8.55 3.34
C PHE A 204 8.54 -7.99 4.67
N LYS A 205 8.63 -8.81 5.71
CA LYS A 205 9.10 -8.38 7.05
C LYS A 205 10.54 -7.86 7.05
N ALA A 206 11.36 -8.33 6.13
CA ALA A 206 12.75 -7.89 6.03
C ALA A 206 12.94 -6.53 5.32
N VAL A 207 11.88 -5.97 4.71
CA VAL A 207 11.96 -4.69 3.98
C VAL A 207 12.49 -3.54 4.84
N PRO A 208 11.97 -3.26 6.06
CA PRO A 208 12.44 -2.13 6.86
C PRO A 208 13.94 -2.18 7.13
N LYS A 209 14.43 -3.32 7.59
CA LYS A 209 15.87 -3.52 7.85
C LYS A 209 16.70 -3.36 6.59
N THR A 210 16.26 -3.95 5.49
CA THR A 210 16.97 -3.91 4.21
C THR A 210 17.02 -2.50 3.66
N PHE A 211 15.90 -1.78 3.72
CA PHE A 211 15.81 -0.38 3.30
C PHE A 211 16.79 0.50 4.08
N THR A 212 16.79 0.40 5.41
CA THR A 212 17.71 1.15 6.28
C THR A 212 19.18 0.87 5.91
N GLN A 213 19.53 -0.39 5.65
CA GLN A 213 20.89 -0.77 5.27
C GLN A 213 21.33 -0.19 3.92
N TYR A 214 20.45 -0.16 2.93
CA TYR A 214 20.80 0.30 1.58
C TYR A 214 20.76 1.81 1.41
N PHE A 215 19.79 2.46 2.03
CA PHE A 215 19.53 3.89 1.80
C PHE A 215 19.97 4.79 2.97
N GLY A 216 20.45 4.21 4.08
CA GLY A 216 20.93 4.97 5.23
C GLY A 216 19.87 5.77 5.96
N ARG A 217 18.58 5.55 5.63
CA ARG A 217 17.43 6.17 6.28
C ARG A 217 16.64 5.10 7.03
N GLU A 218 16.32 5.38 8.27
CA GLU A 218 15.50 4.50 9.09
C GLU A 218 14.11 4.32 8.46
N PHE A 219 13.67 3.06 8.40
CA PHE A 219 12.34 2.66 7.94
C PHE A 219 11.65 1.95 9.10
N ILE A 220 10.59 2.56 9.64
CA ILE A 220 9.98 2.13 10.91
C ILE A 220 8.71 1.27 10.65
N THR A 221 7.96 1.59 9.59
CA THR A 221 6.67 0.95 9.33
C THR A 221 6.84 -0.54 9.01
N PRO A 222 6.19 -1.46 9.74
CA PRO A 222 6.18 -2.87 9.36
C PRO A 222 5.57 -3.07 7.97
N ILE A 223 6.19 -3.93 7.16
CA ILE A 223 5.65 -4.35 5.85
C ILE A 223 5.28 -5.83 5.95
N GLU A 224 4.03 -6.14 5.57
CA GLU A 224 3.47 -7.48 5.64
C GLU A 224 2.89 -7.90 4.30
N GLY A 225 3.01 -9.19 3.97
CA GLY A 225 2.36 -9.82 2.82
C GLY A 225 1.26 -10.77 3.26
N GLU A 226 0.12 -10.73 2.58
CA GLU A 226 -0.93 -11.76 2.72
C GLU A 226 -0.69 -12.85 1.69
N VAL A 227 -0.16 -13.99 2.16
CA VAL A 227 0.19 -15.13 1.30
C VAL A 227 -1.03 -15.99 1.04
N SER A 228 -1.16 -16.45 -0.20
CA SER A 228 -2.17 -17.42 -0.65
C SER A 228 -1.56 -18.41 -1.65
N PHE A 229 -2.19 -19.57 -1.82
CA PHE A 229 -1.73 -20.62 -2.72
C PHE A 229 -2.91 -21.34 -3.38
N GLY A 230 -2.68 -21.93 -4.55
CA GLY A 230 -3.70 -22.69 -5.28
C GLY A 230 -3.19 -23.25 -6.60
N LYS A 231 -4.06 -23.95 -7.32
CA LYS A 231 -3.74 -24.52 -8.65
C LYS A 231 -3.64 -23.46 -9.73
N ASN A 232 -4.34 -22.37 -9.55
CA ASN A 232 -4.37 -21.21 -10.46
C ASN A 232 -4.68 -19.95 -9.67
N VAL A 233 -4.61 -18.77 -10.31
CA VAL A 233 -4.82 -17.47 -9.68
C VAL A 233 -6.27 -17.16 -9.29
N CYS A 234 -7.24 -17.95 -9.75
CA CYS A 234 -8.67 -17.79 -9.44
C CYS A 234 -9.08 -18.56 -8.18
N ASP A 235 -8.40 -19.66 -7.87
CA ASP A 235 -8.74 -20.60 -6.81
C ASP A 235 -7.64 -20.59 -5.73
N LEU A 236 -7.42 -19.42 -5.13
CA LEU A 236 -6.42 -19.24 -4.09
C LEU A 236 -7.03 -19.37 -2.69
N VAL A 237 -6.34 -20.11 -1.84
CA VAL A 237 -6.63 -20.27 -0.42
C VAL A 237 -5.60 -19.49 0.39
N LYS A 238 -6.05 -18.77 1.41
CA LYS A 238 -5.15 -18.01 2.30
C LYS A 238 -4.25 -18.97 3.08
N PHE A 239 -2.95 -18.71 3.04
CA PHE A 239 -1.97 -19.43 3.83
C PHE A 239 -2.13 -19.10 5.32
N ASP A 240 -2.12 -20.15 6.13
CA ASP A 240 -2.16 -20.04 7.59
C ASP A 240 -0.94 -20.78 8.16
N ARG A 241 0.00 -20.02 8.70
CA ARG A 241 1.25 -20.56 9.26
C ARG A 241 1.01 -21.59 10.38
N THR A 242 -0.10 -21.48 11.11
CA THR A 242 -0.44 -22.37 12.23
C THR A 242 -0.90 -23.76 11.79
N LYS A 243 -1.39 -23.87 10.55
CA LYS A 243 -1.84 -25.15 9.96
C LYS A 243 -0.70 -26.02 9.43
N GLY A 244 0.52 -25.50 9.43
CA GLY A 244 1.66 -26.23 8.92
C GLY A 244 1.52 -26.63 7.44
N LYS A 245 2.17 -27.72 7.03
CA LYS A 245 2.13 -28.24 5.66
C LYS A 245 0.86 -29.03 5.32
N GLU A 246 0.09 -29.40 6.32
CA GLU A 246 -1.14 -30.20 6.18
C GLU A 246 -2.16 -29.53 5.27
N GLN A 247 -2.23 -28.19 5.29
CA GLN A 247 -3.13 -27.38 4.44
C GLN A 247 -2.92 -27.57 2.93
N PHE A 248 -1.77 -28.11 2.50
CA PHE A 248 -1.47 -28.33 1.08
C PHE A 248 -1.86 -29.71 0.57
N TYR A 249 -2.23 -30.64 1.44
CA TYR A 249 -2.68 -31.99 1.03
C TYR A 249 -4.15 -32.01 0.57
N GLU A 250 -4.93 -31.02 0.97
CA GLU A 250 -6.38 -30.95 0.70
C GLU A 250 -6.74 -30.15 -0.56
N ASN A 251 -5.73 -29.61 -1.30
CA ASN A 251 -5.95 -28.70 -2.43
C ASN A 251 -5.29 -29.20 -3.75
#